data_6b64fd3e6dac472a4875ecf9ff3aa652
#
_entry.id   6b64fd3e6dac472a4875ecf9ff3aa652
#
_cell.length_a   1.000
_cell.length_b   1.000
_cell.length_c   1.000
_cell.angle_alpha   90.00
_cell.angle_beta   90.00
_cell.angle_gamma   90.00
#
_symmetry.space_group_name_H-M   'P 1'
#
loop_
_entity.id
_entity.type
_entity.pdbx_description
1 polymer ?
#
loop_
_entity_poly.entity_id
_entity_poly.type
_entity_poly.pdbx_seq_one_letter_code
_entity_poly.pdbx_strand_id
1 'polypeptide(L)'
;MRAYEIVSADGVDALALNQRPSPQPAAGEILVKMRASSINYRDLSTIEDPQARGIAYPRIPNSDGAGEVLAVGAGVTRFAPGDRVAGCFFQNWDDGAISTAAMASALGGGIDGVLAEEVVLREQGMVHIPQHLSFEEAATLP
;
A
#
# COMPACT_ATOMS: atom_id res chain seq x y z
N MET A 1 1.76 -12.71 8.78
CA MET A 1 2.15 -12.38 7.39
C MET A 1 3.57 -11.79 7.39
N ARG A 2 4.29 -11.91 6.28
CA ARG A 2 5.62 -11.30 6.13
C ARG A 2 5.50 -9.92 5.52
N ALA A 3 6.39 -9.01 5.94
CA ALA A 3 6.51 -7.68 5.35
C ALA A 3 7.98 -7.26 5.34
N TYR A 4 8.40 -6.56 4.30
CA TYR A 4 9.63 -5.78 4.34
C TYR A 4 9.38 -4.46 5.05
N GLU A 5 10.34 -4.05 5.87
CA GLU A 5 10.26 -2.82 6.66
C GLU A 5 11.56 -2.04 6.57
N ILE A 6 11.45 -0.73 6.43
CA ILE A 6 12.55 0.19 6.69
C ILE A 6 12.67 0.29 8.21
N VAL A 7 13.80 -0.11 8.78
CA VAL A 7 14.01 -0.14 10.24
C VAL A 7 15.05 0.86 10.74
N SER A 8 15.80 1.47 9.82
CA SER A 8 16.81 2.51 10.11
C SER A 8 17.05 3.40 8.89
N ALA A 9 18.04 4.29 8.95
CA ALA A 9 18.44 5.16 7.85
C ALA A 9 19.69 4.63 7.10
N ASP A 10 19.92 3.33 7.09
CA ASP A 10 21.13 2.71 6.48
C ASP A 10 20.89 2.30 5.01
N GLY A 11 19.97 2.96 4.32
CA GLY A 11 19.67 2.70 2.92
C GLY A 11 19.03 1.33 2.68
N VAL A 12 19.38 0.67 1.58
CA VAL A 12 18.82 -0.64 1.22
C VAL A 12 19.12 -1.71 2.28
N ASP A 13 20.23 -1.59 2.99
CA ASP A 13 20.61 -2.51 4.07
C ASP A 13 19.70 -2.37 5.31
N ALA A 14 18.91 -1.29 5.38
CA ALA A 14 17.87 -1.08 6.39
C ALA A 14 16.59 -1.89 6.16
N LEU A 15 16.46 -2.56 5.01
CA LEU A 15 15.28 -3.39 4.74
C LEU A 15 15.36 -4.71 5.47
N ALA A 16 14.45 -4.92 6.41
CA ALA A 16 14.32 -6.16 7.17
C ALA A 16 13.02 -6.89 6.79
N LEU A 17 13.14 -8.20 6.51
CA LEU A 17 11.96 -9.06 6.33
C LEU A 17 11.48 -9.56 7.69
N ASN A 18 10.36 -9.02 8.14
CA ASN A 18 9.79 -9.29 9.45
C ASN A 18 8.45 -10.04 9.39
N GLN A 19 8.12 -10.71 10.50
CA GLN A 19 6.81 -11.30 10.72
C GLN A 19 5.90 -10.29 11.45
N ARG A 20 4.70 -10.09 10.93
CA ARG A 20 3.63 -9.28 11.57
C ARG A 20 2.36 -10.10 11.74
N PRO A 21 1.49 -9.79 12.70
CA PRO A 21 0.12 -10.30 12.69
C PRO A 21 -0.57 -9.95 11.38
N SER A 22 -1.47 -10.79 10.90
CA SER A 22 -2.36 -10.44 9.79
C SER A 22 -3.27 -9.29 10.23
N PRO A 23 -3.32 -8.16 9.49
CA PRO A 23 -4.14 -7.03 9.89
C PRO A 23 -5.63 -7.34 9.69
N GLN A 24 -6.50 -6.63 10.38
CA GLN A 24 -7.95 -6.77 10.24
C GLN A 24 -8.55 -5.47 9.69
N PRO A 25 -9.42 -5.52 8.67
CA PRO A 25 -10.01 -4.32 8.11
C PRO A 25 -11.04 -3.70 9.07
N ALA A 26 -10.90 -2.41 9.34
CA ALA A 26 -11.89 -1.62 10.05
C ALA A 26 -13.07 -1.23 9.13
N ALA A 27 -14.03 -0.44 9.64
CA ALA A 27 -15.13 0.05 8.82
C ALA A 27 -14.62 0.90 7.63
N GLY A 28 -15.09 0.62 6.43
CA GLY A 28 -14.69 1.29 5.18
C GLY A 28 -13.33 0.82 4.62
N GLU A 29 -12.73 -0.22 5.20
CA GLU A 29 -11.45 -0.78 4.77
C GLU A 29 -11.60 -2.19 4.21
N ILE A 30 -10.64 -2.59 3.37
CA ILE A 30 -10.53 -3.93 2.81
C ILE A 30 -9.16 -4.53 3.15
N LEU A 31 -9.13 -5.83 3.43
CA LEU A 31 -7.90 -6.62 3.54
C LEU A 31 -7.56 -7.17 2.17
N VAL A 32 -6.36 -6.88 1.68
CA VAL A 32 -5.88 -7.30 0.36
C VAL A 32 -4.67 -8.22 0.52
N LYS A 33 -4.72 -9.38 -0.13
CA LYS A 33 -3.55 -10.24 -0.35
C LYS A 33 -2.78 -9.70 -1.55
N MET A 34 -1.60 -9.17 -1.31
CA MET A 34 -0.76 -8.63 -2.37
C MET A 34 -0.26 -9.73 -3.29
N ARG A 35 -0.34 -9.50 -4.60
CA ARG A 35 0.10 -10.42 -5.66
C ARG A 35 1.27 -9.87 -6.44
N ALA A 36 1.33 -8.54 -6.58
CA ALA A 36 2.41 -7.84 -7.24
C ALA A 36 2.60 -6.45 -6.59
N SER A 37 3.84 -5.97 -6.61
CA SER A 37 4.20 -4.60 -6.27
C SER A 37 5.25 -4.12 -7.27
N SER A 38 5.09 -2.93 -7.82
CA SER A 38 6.11 -2.31 -8.66
C SER A 38 7.08 -1.50 -7.80
N ILE A 39 8.32 -1.38 -8.29
CA ILE A 39 9.38 -0.60 -7.63
C ILE A 39 9.57 0.69 -8.41
N ASN A 40 9.46 1.81 -7.74
CA ASN A 40 9.62 3.14 -8.30
C ASN A 40 10.86 3.84 -7.75
N TYR A 41 11.38 4.82 -8.49
CA TYR A 41 12.50 5.65 -8.01
C TYR A 41 12.20 6.31 -6.64
N ARG A 42 10.93 6.66 -6.40
CA ARG A 42 10.49 7.18 -5.13
C ARG A 42 10.73 6.20 -3.98
N ASP A 43 10.49 4.92 -4.19
CA ASP A 43 10.67 3.89 -3.14
C ASP A 43 12.15 3.80 -2.76
N LEU A 44 13.04 3.74 -3.76
CA LEU A 44 14.48 3.77 -3.53
C LEU A 44 14.89 5.03 -2.74
N SER A 45 14.46 6.21 -3.18
CA SER A 45 14.82 7.46 -2.50
C SER A 45 14.23 7.58 -1.07
N THR A 46 13.11 6.89 -0.80
CA THR A 46 12.54 6.81 0.55
C THR A 46 13.35 5.88 1.45
N ILE A 47 13.85 4.77 0.89
CA ILE A 47 14.69 3.80 1.62
C ILE A 47 16.09 4.38 1.88
N GLU A 48 16.66 5.11 0.91
CA GLU A 48 18.00 5.71 1.04
C GLU A 48 18.05 6.85 2.04
N ASP A 49 17.02 7.71 2.09
CA ASP A 49 16.94 8.82 3.04
C ASP A 49 15.52 8.99 3.62
N PRO A 50 15.11 8.07 4.49
CA PRO A 50 13.80 8.13 5.11
C PRO A 50 13.63 9.34 6.05
N GLN A 51 14.72 9.85 6.65
CA GLN A 51 14.67 10.99 7.54
C GLN A 51 14.35 12.29 6.79
N ALA A 52 14.98 12.54 5.63
CA ALA A 52 14.66 13.71 4.80
C ALA A 52 13.21 13.69 4.31
N ARG A 53 12.59 12.52 4.27
CA ARG A 53 11.16 12.35 3.91
C ARG A 53 10.22 12.30 5.12
N GLY A 54 10.73 12.47 6.33
CA GLY A 54 9.92 12.46 7.56
C GLY A 54 9.31 11.09 7.87
N ILE A 55 9.95 10.00 7.44
CA ILE A 55 9.45 8.64 7.66
C ILE A 55 9.79 8.18 9.07
N ALA A 56 8.77 7.75 9.82
CA ALA A 56 8.95 7.08 11.10
C ALA A 56 9.17 5.57 10.89
N TYR A 57 10.06 4.98 11.67
CA TYR A 57 10.34 3.53 11.65
C TYR A 57 9.52 2.76 12.70
N PRO A 58 9.19 1.48 12.47
CA PRO A 58 9.32 0.77 11.20
C PRO A 58 8.26 1.22 10.18
N ARG A 59 8.58 1.16 8.87
CA ARG A 59 7.67 1.52 7.78
C ARG A 59 7.73 0.46 6.68
N ILE A 60 6.59 -0.06 6.25
CA ILE A 60 6.50 -0.91 5.05
C ILE A 60 6.65 0.00 3.83
N PRO A 61 7.65 -0.23 2.96
CA PRO A 61 7.85 0.58 1.76
C PRO A 61 6.91 0.20 0.61
N ASN A 62 7.15 0.77 -0.55
CA ASN A 62 6.46 0.69 -1.83
C ASN A 62 5.05 1.28 -1.80
N SER A 63 4.75 2.04 -2.86
CA SER A 63 3.44 2.68 -3.02
C SER A 63 2.49 1.87 -3.88
N ASP A 64 3.02 1.19 -4.91
CA ASP A 64 2.22 0.67 -6.01
C ASP A 64 2.10 -0.84 -5.94
N GLY A 65 0.87 -1.32 -5.94
CA GLY A 65 0.63 -2.74 -5.83
C GLY A 65 -0.78 -3.15 -6.22
N ALA A 66 -0.89 -4.42 -6.53
CA ALA A 66 -2.13 -5.07 -6.95
C ALA A 66 -2.31 -6.40 -6.22
N GLY A 67 -3.57 -6.75 -5.95
CA GLY A 67 -3.87 -7.94 -5.18
C GLY A 67 -5.33 -8.35 -5.24
N GLU A 68 -5.67 -9.27 -4.35
CA GLU A 68 -7.00 -9.86 -4.25
C GLU A 68 -7.59 -9.57 -2.87
N VAL A 69 -8.84 -9.12 -2.82
CA VAL A 69 -9.56 -8.85 -1.58
C VAL A 69 -9.78 -10.16 -0.83
N LEU A 70 -9.31 -10.23 0.42
CA LEU A 70 -9.53 -11.36 1.32
C LEU A 70 -10.75 -11.17 2.21
N ALA A 71 -10.94 -9.95 2.71
CA ALA A 71 -12.01 -9.59 3.63
C ALA A 71 -12.37 -8.11 3.49
N VAL A 72 -13.57 -7.76 3.92
CA VAL A 72 -14.07 -6.39 3.91
C VAL A 72 -14.57 -5.99 5.29
N GLY A 73 -14.32 -4.76 5.68
CA GLY A 73 -14.83 -4.17 6.91
C GLY A 73 -16.29 -3.73 6.80
N ALA A 74 -16.87 -3.34 7.91
CA ALA A 74 -18.24 -2.86 7.95
C ALA A 74 -18.45 -1.63 7.02
N GLY A 75 -19.56 -1.59 6.30
CA GLY A 75 -19.93 -0.47 5.42
C GLY A 75 -19.24 -0.46 4.06
N VAL A 76 -18.31 -1.37 3.78
CA VAL A 76 -17.73 -1.54 2.44
C VAL A 76 -18.81 -2.01 1.46
N THR A 77 -18.92 -1.33 0.33
CA THR A 77 -19.94 -1.62 -0.70
C THR A 77 -19.37 -1.78 -2.10
N ARG A 78 -18.12 -1.32 -2.33
CA ARG A 78 -17.48 -1.32 -3.65
C ARG A 78 -16.79 -2.63 -3.99
N PHE A 79 -16.40 -3.42 -2.97
CA PHE A 79 -15.60 -4.62 -3.13
C PHE A 79 -16.16 -5.79 -2.33
N ALA A 80 -15.86 -6.99 -2.79
CA ALA A 80 -16.14 -8.26 -2.11
C ALA A 80 -14.90 -9.16 -2.11
N PRO A 81 -14.79 -10.15 -1.19
CA PRO A 81 -13.74 -11.15 -1.24
C PRO A 81 -13.63 -11.82 -2.61
N GLY A 82 -12.40 -11.94 -3.13
CA GLY A 82 -12.11 -12.44 -4.46
C GLY A 82 -11.96 -11.36 -5.54
N ASP A 83 -12.35 -10.11 -5.28
CA ASP A 83 -12.15 -9.03 -6.23
C ASP A 83 -10.66 -8.72 -6.43
N ARG A 84 -10.30 -8.42 -7.68
CA ARG A 84 -8.96 -8.02 -8.08
C ARG A 84 -8.85 -6.51 -8.03
N VAL A 85 -7.89 -5.99 -7.26
CA VAL A 85 -7.78 -4.57 -6.96
C VAL A 85 -6.36 -4.04 -7.08
N ALA A 86 -6.22 -2.77 -7.46
CA ALA A 86 -4.98 -2.01 -7.41
C ALA A 86 -5.15 -0.78 -6.51
N GLY A 87 -4.08 -0.40 -5.79
CA GLY A 87 -4.09 0.73 -4.86
C GLY A 87 -3.86 2.05 -5.56
N CYS A 88 -4.53 3.11 -5.13
CA CYS A 88 -4.16 4.47 -5.47
C CYS A 88 -3.05 4.96 -4.53
N PHE A 89 -2.11 5.74 -5.06
CA PHE A 89 -0.95 6.23 -4.32
C PHE A 89 -1.31 6.96 -3.02
N PHE A 90 -2.31 7.86 -3.10
CA PHE A 90 -2.85 8.58 -1.93
C PHE A 90 -4.18 7.98 -1.51
N GLN A 91 -4.21 7.38 -0.34
CA GLN A 91 -5.41 6.69 0.15
C GLN A 91 -6.55 7.64 0.57
N ASN A 92 -6.26 8.91 0.85
CA ASN A 92 -7.22 9.92 1.30
C ASN A 92 -7.43 11.05 0.28
N TRP A 93 -7.14 10.82 -0.97
CA TRP A 93 -7.41 11.78 -2.04
C TRP A 93 -8.55 11.26 -2.92
N ASP A 94 -9.76 11.68 -2.60
CA ASP A 94 -10.95 11.21 -3.29
C ASP A 94 -11.29 12.08 -4.53
N ASP A 95 -11.07 13.41 -4.45
CA ASP A 95 -11.30 14.33 -5.57
C ASP A 95 -10.60 15.71 -5.37
N GLY A 96 -10.72 16.57 -6.38
CA GLY A 96 -10.35 17.99 -6.34
C GLY A 96 -8.85 18.25 -6.17
N ALA A 97 -8.50 19.40 -5.61
CA ALA A 97 -7.12 19.77 -5.33
C ALA A 97 -6.58 18.96 -4.15
N ILE A 98 -5.34 18.47 -4.30
CA ILE A 98 -4.71 17.69 -3.24
C ILE A 98 -4.53 18.52 -1.96
N SER A 99 -4.95 17.97 -0.83
CA SER A 99 -4.78 18.57 0.50
C SER A 99 -3.56 18.03 1.22
N THR A 100 -3.09 18.71 2.27
CA THR A 100 -2.02 18.21 3.14
C THR A 100 -2.39 16.85 3.77
N ALA A 101 -3.66 16.66 4.14
CA ALA A 101 -4.14 15.39 4.69
C ALA A 101 -4.10 14.26 3.66
N ALA A 102 -4.47 14.54 2.39
CA ALA A 102 -4.34 13.58 1.31
C ALA A 102 -2.87 13.23 1.07
N MET A 103 -1.97 14.21 1.01
CA MET A 103 -0.51 13.97 0.86
C MET A 103 0.07 13.11 1.99
N ALA A 104 -0.40 13.27 3.22
CA ALA A 104 0.04 12.46 4.36
C ALA A 104 -0.40 10.98 4.28
N SER A 105 -1.32 10.64 3.38
CA SER A 105 -1.80 9.27 3.15
C SER A 105 -1.07 8.52 2.04
N ALA A 106 0.10 9.03 1.61
CA ALA A 106 0.93 8.36 0.60
C ALA A 106 1.42 7.00 1.09
N LEU A 107 1.11 5.94 0.34
CA LEU A 107 1.57 4.58 0.60
C LEU A 107 3.10 4.49 0.58
N GLY A 108 3.68 3.71 1.48
CA GLY A 108 5.13 3.57 1.63
C GLY A 108 5.86 4.84 2.07
N GLY A 109 5.12 5.81 2.57
CA GLY A 109 5.62 7.10 3.04
C GLY A 109 4.90 7.54 4.30
N GLY A 110 3.86 8.36 4.18
CA GLY A 110 3.05 8.81 5.32
C GLY A 110 2.37 7.68 6.08
N ILE A 111 1.97 6.62 5.35
CA ILE A 111 1.41 5.38 5.90
C ILE A 111 2.18 4.17 5.37
N ASP A 112 1.92 2.99 5.94
CA ASP A 112 2.51 1.73 5.48
C ASP A 112 2.17 1.50 4.00
N GLY A 113 3.15 0.98 3.27
CA GLY A 113 3.04 0.66 1.86
C GLY A 113 2.61 -0.79 1.61
N VAL A 114 2.94 -1.27 0.42
CA VAL A 114 2.42 -2.54 -0.11
C VAL A 114 3.45 -3.66 -0.25
N LEU A 115 4.68 -3.48 0.24
CA LEU A 115 5.70 -4.54 0.21
C LEU A 115 5.50 -5.53 1.38
N ALA A 116 4.32 -6.13 1.42
CA ALA A 116 3.86 -7.09 2.43
C ALA A 116 2.96 -8.15 1.78
N GLU A 117 2.77 -9.30 2.45
CA GLU A 117 1.85 -10.33 1.94
C GLU A 117 0.39 -9.89 2.02
N GLU A 118 0.04 -9.10 3.05
CA GLU A 118 -1.31 -8.62 3.29
C GLU A 118 -1.27 -7.16 3.74
N VAL A 119 -2.20 -6.35 3.24
CA VAL A 119 -2.35 -4.94 3.60
C VAL A 119 -3.82 -4.60 3.82
N VAL A 120 -4.08 -3.65 4.72
CA VAL A 120 -5.42 -3.05 4.88
C VAL A 120 -5.40 -1.67 4.24
N LEU A 121 -6.35 -1.42 3.36
CA LEU A 121 -6.49 -0.18 2.59
C LEU A 121 -7.93 0.30 2.59
N ARG A 122 -8.14 1.62 2.45
CA ARG A 122 -9.49 2.19 2.32
C ARG A 122 -10.14 1.77 1.01
N GLU A 123 -11.43 1.43 1.02
CA GLU A 123 -12.16 1.09 -0.22
C GLU A 123 -12.11 2.23 -1.27
N GLN A 124 -12.11 3.51 -0.84
CA GLN A 124 -12.04 4.64 -1.77
C GLN A 124 -10.66 4.81 -2.41
N GLY A 125 -9.60 4.35 -1.73
CA GLY A 125 -8.23 4.34 -2.26
C GLY A 125 -7.90 3.15 -3.17
N MET A 126 -8.91 2.43 -3.67
CA MET A 126 -8.73 1.23 -4.48
C MET A 126 -9.56 1.27 -5.75
N VAL A 127 -9.09 0.61 -6.80
CA VAL A 127 -9.80 0.43 -8.06
C VAL A 127 -9.86 -1.04 -8.46
N HIS A 128 -10.94 -1.45 -9.15
CA HIS A 128 -11.01 -2.77 -9.77
C HIS A 128 -10.01 -2.89 -10.92
N ILE A 129 -9.29 -4.02 -10.98
CA ILE A 129 -8.40 -4.33 -12.10
C ILE A 129 -9.24 -4.85 -13.27
N PRO A 130 -9.12 -4.26 -14.48
CA PRO A 130 -9.73 -4.80 -15.70
C PRO A 130 -9.35 -6.26 -15.92
N GLN A 131 -10.28 -7.06 -16.45
CA GLN A 131 -10.08 -8.52 -16.60
C GLN A 131 -8.89 -8.90 -17.47
N HIS A 132 -8.52 -8.07 -18.45
CA HIS A 132 -7.43 -8.30 -19.38
C HIS A 132 -6.03 -8.02 -18.82
N LEU A 133 -5.92 -7.34 -17.66
CA LEU A 133 -4.63 -7.05 -17.03
C LEU A 133 -4.26 -8.12 -16.00
N SER A 134 -3.00 -8.50 -15.96
CA SER A 134 -2.43 -9.29 -14.87
C SER A 134 -2.28 -8.43 -13.60
N PHE A 135 -1.92 -9.03 -12.47
CA PHE A 135 -1.59 -8.26 -11.25
C PHE A 135 -0.30 -7.46 -11.42
N GLU A 136 0.68 -8.02 -12.14
CA GLU A 136 1.95 -7.37 -12.43
C GLU A 136 1.75 -6.12 -13.30
N GLU A 137 0.92 -6.23 -14.35
CA GLU A 137 0.57 -5.08 -15.20
C GLU A 137 -0.19 -4.03 -14.39
N ALA A 138 -1.21 -4.44 -13.62
CA ALA A 138 -2.01 -3.53 -12.83
C ALA A 138 -1.21 -2.80 -11.73
N ALA A 139 -0.21 -3.46 -11.15
CA ALA A 139 0.67 -2.85 -10.14
C ALA A 139 1.56 -1.72 -10.71
N THR A 140 1.65 -1.56 -12.02
CA THR A 140 2.45 -0.51 -12.67
C THR A 140 1.64 0.70 -13.13
N LEU A 141 0.32 0.70 -12.89
CA LEU A 141 -0.58 1.79 -13.36
C LEU A 141 -0.71 2.98 -12.40
N PRO A 142 -0.61 2.81 -11.06
CA PRO A 142 -0.75 3.91 -10.11
C PRO A 142 0.32 4.99 -10.24
#